data_4e044faad0c9cafbbb22e8f73839bc79
#
_entry.id   4e044faad0c9cafbbb22e8f73839bc79
#
_cell.length_a   1.000
_cell.length_b   1.000
_cell.length_c   1.000
_cell.angle_alpha   90.00
_cell.angle_beta   90.00
_cell.angle_gamma   90.00
#
_symmetry.space_group_name_H-M   'P 1'
#
loop_
_entity.id
_entity.type
_entity.pdbx_description
1 polymer ?
#
loop_
_entity_poly.entity_id
_entity_poly.type
_entity_poly.pdbx_seq_one_letter_code
_entity_poly.pdbx_strand_id
1 'polypeptide(L)'
;MEIVSHLVLLLHFVGFAALFGGAFVQLKGPTRSVNAAMLHGAITQLVTGLLLVGFLEMGDGSVNHAKVAVKAVVLIVIFVLVLVNRKKQELPSGQFWAILGLTLANAAVAVFW
;
A
#
# COMPACT_ATOMS: atom_id res chain seq x y z
N MET A 1 -4.99 14.57 -18.88
CA MET A 1 -4.10 13.69 -18.11
C MET A 1 -3.84 14.18 -16.69
N GLU A 2 -3.67 15.48 -16.49
CA GLU A 2 -3.41 15.99 -15.14
C GLU A 2 -4.55 15.70 -14.16
N ILE A 3 -5.80 15.90 -14.58
CA ILE A 3 -6.94 15.61 -13.71
C ILE A 3 -7.00 14.11 -13.40
N VAL A 4 -6.77 13.27 -14.40
CA VAL A 4 -6.78 11.82 -14.20
C VAL A 4 -5.67 11.40 -13.26
N SER A 5 -4.45 11.93 -13.43
CA SER A 5 -3.33 11.65 -12.53
C SER A 5 -3.64 12.05 -11.09
N HIS A 6 -4.23 13.22 -10.90
CA HIS A 6 -4.57 13.71 -9.57
C HIS A 6 -5.67 12.86 -8.92
N LEU A 7 -6.66 12.41 -9.71
CA LEU A 7 -7.69 11.51 -9.20
C LEU A 7 -7.10 10.16 -8.77
N VAL A 8 -6.20 9.61 -9.58
CA VAL A 8 -5.54 8.35 -9.25
C VAL A 8 -4.68 8.53 -7.99
N LEU A 9 -3.97 9.65 -7.87
CA LEU A 9 -3.18 9.95 -6.68
C LEU A 9 -4.06 10.03 -5.44
N LEU A 10 -5.22 10.68 -5.55
CA LEU A 10 -6.18 10.76 -4.44
C LEU A 10 -6.66 9.37 -4.04
N LEU A 11 -7.00 8.53 -5.01
CA LEU A 11 -7.39 7.14 -4.74
C LEU A 11 -6.26 6.36 -4.09
N HIS A 12 -5.03 6.64 -4.48
CA HIS A 12 -3.85 6.01 -3.88
C HIS A 12 -3.74 6.38 -2.39
N PHE A 13 -3.97 7.63 -2.05
CA PHE A 13 -4.00 8.07 -0.66
C PHE A 13 -5.14 7.42 0.12
N VAL A 14 -6.32 7.29 -0.49
CA VAL A 14 -7.46 6.63 0.14
C VAL A 14 -7.14 5.16 0.39
N GLY A 15 -6.51 4.49 -0.58
CA GLY A 15 -6.07 3.11 -0.42
C GLY A 15 -5.07 2.95 0.71
N PHE A 16 -4.10 3.86 0.80
CA PHE A 16 -3.13 3.88 1.89
C PHE A 16 -3.85 4.03 3.24
N ALA A 17 -4.78 4.98 3.32
CA ALA A 17 -5.50 5.23 4.56
C ALA A 17 -6.32 4.01 4.99
N ALA A 18 -6.97 3.33 4.04
CA ALA A 18 -7.74 2.13 4.33
C ALA A 18 -6.85 0.99 4.81
N LEU A 19 -5.72 0.78 4.15
CA LEU A 19 -4.77 -0.28 4.51
C LEU A 19 -4.15 0.00 5.87
N PHE A 20 -3.60 1.18 6.05
CA PHE A 20 -2.94 1.56 7.29
C PHE A 20 -3.95 1.67 8.44
N GLY A 21 -5.08 2.32 8.20
CA GLY A 21 -6.11 2.50 9.22
C GLY A 21 -6.72 1.17 9.66
N GLY A 22 -6.99 0.27 8.70
CA GLY A 22 -7.52 -1.06 9.01
C GLY A 22 -6.58 -1.86 9.90
N ALA A 23 -5.27 -1.73 9.71
CA ALA A 23 -4.28 -2.35 10.58
C ALA A 23 -4.18 -1.60 11.91
N PHE A 24 -4.12 -0.28 11.85
CA PHE A 24 -3.90 0.57 13.02
C PHE A 24 -4.98 0.40 14.10
N VAL A 25 -6.24 0.29 13.71
CA VAL A 25 -7.35 0.16 14.67
C VAL A 25 -7.32 -1.16 15.43
N GLN A 26 -6.50 -2.11 14.98
CA GLN A 26 -6.37 -3.41 15.65
C GLN A 26 -5.16 -3.50 16.58
N LEU A 27 -4.38 -2.43 16.71
CA LEU A 27 -3.12 -2.46 17.48
C LEU A 27 -3.31 -3.01 18.89
N LYS A 28 -4.37 -2.58 19.56
CA LYS A 28 -4.64 -2.97 20.95
C LYS A 28 -5.71 -4.03 21.08
N GLY A 29 -6.16 -4.58 19.94
CA GLY A 29 -7.18 -5.62 19.97
C GLY A 29 -6.62 -6.96 20.44
N PRO A 30 -7.48 -7.81 21.01
CA PRO A 30 -7.05 -9.15 21.46
C PRO A 30 -6.67 -10.06 20.30
N THR A 31 -7.31 -9.89 19.15
CA THR A 31 -6.98 -10.62 17.93
C THR A 31 -6.86 -9.63 16.77
N ARG A 32 -6.00 -9.97 15.83
CA ARG A 32 -5.77 -9.14 14.64
C ARG A 32 -5.98 -9.99 13.41
N SER A 33 -6.66 -9.43 12.44
CA SER A 33 -6.95 -10.15 11.19
C SER A 33 -6.92 -9.20 10.02
N VAL A 34 -6.85 -9.75 8.81
CA VAL A 34 -7.00 -8.96 7.59
C VAL A 34 -8.49 -8.67 7.43
N ASN A 35 -8.88 -7.41 7.63
CA ASN A 35 -10.26 -6.98 7.46
C ASN A 35 -10.48 -6.44 6.04
N ALA A 36 -11.74 -6.12 5.72
CA ALA A 36 -12.10 -5.63 4.40
C ALA A 36 -11.34 -4.35 4.03
N ALA A 37 -11.14 -3.46 4.99
CA ALA A 37 -10.41 -2.22 4.74
C ALA A 37 -8.98 -2.49 4.33
N MET A 38 -8.30 -3.42 5.00
CA MET A 38 -6.93 -3.79 4.64
C MET A 38 -6.86 -4.43 3.25
N LEU A 39 -7.78 -5.34 2.95
CA LEU A 39 -7.80 -6.01 1.66
C LEU A 39 -8.08 -5.03 0.52
N HIS A 40 -9.14 -4.24 0.65
CA HIS A 40 -9.49 -3.25 -0.38
C HIS A 40 -8.42 -2.17 -0.49
N GLY A 41 -7.85 -1.75 0.63
CA GLY A 41 -6.76 -0.78 0.65
C GLY A 41 -5.53 -1.29 -0.09
N ALA A 42 -5.15 -2.55 0.13
CA ALA A 42 -4.00 -3.16 -0.53
C ALA A 42 -4.23 -3.26 -2.05
N ILE A 43 -5.43 -3.69 -2.46
CA ILE A 43 -5.78 -3.78 -3.89
C ILE A 43 -5.75 -2.39 -4.51
N THR A 44 -6.37 -1.40 -3.87
CA THR A 44 -6.40 -0.02 -4.36
C THR A 44 -4.98 0.54 -4.47
N GLN A 45 -4.14 0.30 -3.46
CA GLN A 45 -2.75 0.73 -3.47
C GLN A 45 -1.98 0.15 -4.65
N LEU A 46 -2.14 -1.16 -4.89
CA LEU A 46 -1.42 -1.82 -5.98
C LEU A 46 -1.87 -1.28 -7.34
N VAL A 47 -3.19 -1.21 -7.56
CA VAL A 47 -3.73 -0.74 -8.84
C VAL A 47 -3.36 0.72 -9.09
N THR A 48 -3.57 1.60 -8.11
CA THR A 48 -3.26 3.02 -8.28
C THR A 48 -1.76 3.26 -8.39
N GLY A 49 -0.96 2.49 -7.64
CA GLY A 49 0.49 2.57 -7.73
C GLY A 49 1.00 2.23 -9.13
N LEU A 50 0.48 1.16 -9.73
CA LEU A 50 0.85 0.78 -11.09
C LEU A 50 0.42 1.84 -12.11
N LEU A 51 -0.77 2.41 -11.94
CA LEU A 51 -1.24 3.50 -12.81
C LEU A 51 -0.35 4.73 -12.70
N LEU A 52 0.04 5.11 -11.47
CA LEU A 52 0.91 6.26 -11.26
C LEU A 52 2.28 6.05 -11.89
N VAL A 53 2.84 4.85 -11.80
CA VAL A 53 4.10 4.52 -12.47
C VAL A 53 3.94 4.63 -13.97
N GLY A 54 2.84 4.15 -14.52
CA GLY A 54 2.55 4.26 -15.95
C GLY A 54 2.50 5.73 -16.39
N PHE A 55 1.85 6.59 -15.62
CA PHE A 55 1.80 8.02 -15.94
C PHE A 55 3.18 8.66 -15.91
N LEU A 56 4.02 8.30 -14.94
CA LEU A 56 5.40 8.80 -14.88
C LEU A 56 6.22 8.38 -16.10
N GLU A 57 6.06 7.13 -16.53
CA GLU A 57 6.78 6.62 -17.70
C GLU A 57 6.33 7.32 -18.99
N MET A 58 5.07 7.77 -19.04
CA MET A 58 4.54 8.49 -20.19
C MET A 58 4.88 9.98 -20.19
N GLY A 59 5.37 10.50 -19.06
CA GLY A 59 5.72 11.91 -18.95
C GLY A 59 7.06 12.23 -19.57
N ASP A 60 7.33 13.53 -19.74
CA ASP A 60 8.58 14.03 -20.33
C ASP A 60 9.73 14.06 -19.33
N GLY A 61 9.43 13.94 -18.03
CA GLY A 61 10.44 13.98 -17.00
C GLY A 61 11.20 12.67 -16.88
N SER A 62 12.40 12.72 -16.32
CA SER A 62 13.13 11.51 -16.02
C SER A 62 12.49 10.78 -14.83
N VAL A 63 12.45 9.47 -14.90
CA VAL A 63 11.91 8.62 -13.83
C VAL A 63 13.09 7.98 -13.10
N ASN A 64 13.08 8.09 -11.77
CA ASN A 64 14.08 7.39 -10.97
C ASN A 64 13.59 5.95 -10.75
N HIS A 65 14.10 5.05 -11.56
CA HIS A 65 13.69 3.66 -11.54
C HIS A 65 14.03 2.96 -10.23
N ALA A 66 15.08 3.38 -9.53
CA ALA A 66 15.42 2.81 -8.23
C ALA A 66 14.34 3.10 -7.20
N LYS A 67 13.83 4.34 -7.14
CA LYS A 67 12.74 4.71 -6.23
C LYS A 67 11.47 3.95 -6.54
N VAL A 68 11.13 3.88 -7.83
CA VAL A 68 9.93 3.16 -8.28
C VAL A 68 10.03 1.69 -7.93
N ALA A 69 11.20 1.07 -8.16
CA ALA A 69 11.42 -0.34 -7.88
C ALA A 69 11.27 -0.64 -6.38
N VAL A 70 11.85 0.19 -5.51
CA VAL A 70 11.75 0.00 -4.06
C VAL A 70 10.30 0.06 -3.61
N LYS A 71 9.57 1.08 -4.05
CA LYS A 71 8.16 1.25 -3.69
C LYS A 71 7.31 0.09 -4.19
N ALA A 72 7.56 -0.35 -5.42
CA ALA A 72 6.81 -1.44 -6.03
C ALA A 72 7.06 -2.77 -5.30
N VAL A 73 8.32 -3.07 -4.98
CA VAL A 73 8.67 -4.30 -4.27
C VAL A 73 8.02 -4.33 -2.89
N VAL A 74 8.13 -3.23 -2.13
CA VAL A 74 7.52 -3.14 -0.80
C VAL A 74 6.01 -3.31 -0.89
N LEU A 75 5.37 -2.67 -1.86
CA LEU A 75 3.93 -2.77 -2.04
C LEU A 75 3.50 -4.19 -2.40
N ILE A 76 4.25 -4.87 -3.26
CA ILE A 76 3.97 -6.26 -3.63
C ILE A 76 4.08 -7.16 -2.40
N VAL A 77 5.11 -6.97 -1.56
CA VAL A 77 5.26 -7.74 -0.34
C VAL A 77 4.06 -7.54 0.59
N ILE A 78 3.64 -6.29 0.78
CA ILE A 78 2.46 -5.97 1.59
C ILE A 78 1.22 -6.67 1.02
N PHE A 79 1.03 -6.59 -0.29
CA PHE A 79 -0.12 -7.18 -0.95
C PHE A 79 -0.16 -8.69 -0.77
N VAL A 80 0.98 -9.36 -0.93
CA VAL A 80 1.09 -10.81 -0.74
C VAL A 80 0.77 -11.18 0.71
N LEU A 81 1.31 -10.43 1.68
CA LEU A 81 1.02 -10.68 3.09
C LEU A 81 -0.47 -10.57 3.39
N VAL A 82 -1.12 -9.55 2.84
CA VAL A 82 -2.56 -9.35 3.02
C VAL A 82 -3.34 -10.50 2.39
N LEU A 83 -3.01 -10.88 1.15
CA LEU A 83 -3.71 -11.94 0.44
C LEU A 83 -3.57 -13.29 1.12
N VAL A 84 -2.36 -13.63 1.54
CA VAL A 84 -2.07 -14.93 2.16
C VAL A 84 -2.86 -15.08 3.46
N ASN A 85 -3.07 -13.98 4.17
CA ASN A 85 -3.71 -14.01 5.48
C ASN A 85 -5.20 -13.63 5.45
N ARG A 86 -5.76 -13.35 4.28
CA ARG A 86 -7.13 -12.81 4.19
C ARG A 86 -8.21 -13.71 4.75
N LYS A 87 -7.99 -15.03 4.75
CA LYS A 87 -8.96 -16.01 5.23
C LYS A 87 -8.65 -16.52 6.63
N LYS A 88 -7.54 -16.08 7.23
CA LYS A 88 -7.18 -16.52 8.56
C LYS A 88 -7.98 -15.76 9.60
N GLN A 89 -8.42 -16.45 10.63
CA GLN A 89 -9.15 -15.82 11.72
C GLN A 89 -8.25 -14.92 12.55
N GLU A 90 -6.97 -15.27 12.62
CA GLU A 90 -6.01 -14.49 13.37
C GLU A 90 -4.74 -14.33 12.54
N LEU A 91 -4.30 -13.08 12.43
CA LEU A 91 -3.08 -12.73 11.72
C LEU A 91 -1.89 -12.91 12.67
N PRO A 92 -0.86 -13.71 12.30
CA PRO A 92 0.31 -13.83 13.15
C PRO A 92 0.93 -12.47 13.46
N SER A 93 1.38 -12.30 14.70
CA SER A 93 1.90 -11.03 15.19
C SER A 93 3.01 -10.46 14.31
N GLY A 94 3.98 -11.31 13.92
CA GLY A 94 5.09 -10.87 13.07
C GLY A 94 4.61 -10.35 11.73
N GLN A 95 3.62 -11.01 11.12
CA GLN A 95 3.07 -10.57 9.83
C GLN A 95 2.23 -9.31 9.97
N PHE A 96 1.49 -9.17 11.07
CA PHE A 96 0.74 -7.95 11.35
C PHE A 96 1.68 -6.75 11.41
N TRP A 97 2.75 -6.85 12.21
CA TRP A 97 3.72 -5.77 12.34
C TRP A 97 4.45 -5.52 11.03
N ALA A 98 4.71 -6.57 10.23
CA ALA A 98 5.31 -6.41 8.91
C ALA A 98 4.39 -5.59 8.00
N ILE A 99 3.09 -5.89 7.96
CA ILE A 99 2.15 -5.13 7.13
C ILE A 99 2.11 -3.67 7.58
N LEU A 100 1.94 -3.43 8.86
CA LEU A 100 1.85 -2.08 9.40
C LEU A 100 3.16 -1.31 9.17
N GLY A 101 4.29 -1.92 9.51
CA GLY A 101 5.60 -1.30 9.37
C GLY A 101 5.99 -1.05 7.93
N LEU A 102 5.75 -2.02 7.04
CA LEU A 102 6.06 -1.86 5.62
C LEU A 102 5.19 -0.81 4.96
N THR A 103 3.90 -0.74 5.34
CA THR A 103 3.00 0.30 4.83
C THR A 103 3.52 1.69 5.21
N LEU A 104 3.90 1.85 6.47
CA LEU A 104 4.44 3.12 6.94
C LEU A 104 5.79 3.43 6.29
N ALA A 105 6.67 2.43 6.17
CA ALA A 105 7.97 2.60 5.52
C ALA A 105 7.81 2.99 4.06
N ASN A 106 6.85 2.40 3.36
CA ASN A 106 6.60 2.74 1.97
C ASN A 106 6.13 4.19 1.83
N ALA A 107 5.26 4.63 2.74
CA ALA A 107 4.82 6.02 2.78
C ALA A 107 5.99 6.96 3.06
N ALA A 108 6.89 6.59 3.98
CA ALA A 108 8.06 7.38 4.28
C ALA A 108 8.99 7.49 3.08
N VAL A 109 9.20 6.40 2.36
CA VAL A 109 9.99 6.43 1.11
C VAL A 109 9.35 7.37 0.09
N ALA A 110 8.01 7.34 -0.01
CA ALA A 110 7.30 8.21 -0.95
C ALA A 110 7.46 9.69 -0.60
N VAL A 111 7.50 10.02 0.69
CA VAL A 111 7.57 11.41 1.16
C VAL A 111 9.01 11.94 1.17
N PHE A 112 9.95 11.13 1.69
CA PHE A 112 11.31 11.60 1.94
C PHE A 112 12.31 11.26 0.86
N TRP A 113 12.01 10.37 0.00
CA TRP A 113 12.88 9.99 -1.12
C TRP A 113 12.16 10.37 -2.43
#